data_4c129568d04399b851eb8ea1974222e9
#
_entry.id   4c129568d04399b851eb8ea1974222e9
#
_cell.length_a   1.000
_cell.length_b   1.000
_cell.length_c   1.000
_cell.angle_alpha   90.00
_cell.angle_beta   90.00
_cell.angle_gamma   90.00
#
_symmetry.space_group_name_H-M   'P 1'
#
loop_
_entity.id
_entity.type
_entity.pdbx_description
1 polymer ?
#
loop_
_entity_poly.entity_id
_entity_poly.type
_entity_poly.pdbx_seq_one_letter_code
_entity_poly.pdbx_strand_id
1 'polypeptide(L)'
;MKPFMDADFLLQTDTAKTLYHEAAEKMPIFDYHNHLNPQEILEDRQMENLTRVWLGGDHYKWRAMRAMGFSEDLITGNADDYDKYLAFAETIENAIGNPLYHWTHLELQRYFGITTPLSRAAAKEIWDEANAKLQTKEFTVRNLILNQHVSHLCTTDDPADDLHCHLALQLSLIHISEPTRLRCIS
;
A
#
# COMPACT_ATOMS: atom_id res chain seq x y z
N MET A 1 23.21 -13.91 -11.44
CA MET A 1 21.74 -13.74 -11.64
C MET A 1 21.34 -12.48 -10.89
N LYS A 2 20.57 -11.56 -11.49
CA LYS A 2 20.06 -10.40 -10.75
C LYS A 2 19.08 -10.86 -9.68
N PRO A 3 19.12 -10.29 -8.46
CA PRO A 3 18.11 -10.56 -7.46
C PRO A 3 16.74 -10.06 -7.96
N PHE A 4 15.69 -10.66 -7.44
CA PHE A 4 14.32 -10.18 -7.70
C PHE A 4 14.14 -8.81 -7.06
N MET A 5 13.65 -7.83 -7.83
CA MET A 5 13.47 -6.44 -7.38
C MET A 5 14.74 -5.77 -6.85
N ASP A 6 15.83 -5.84 -7.62
CA ASP A 6 17.03 -5.04 -7.35
C ASP A 6 16.75 -3.52 -7.53
N ALA A 7 17.75 -2.69 -7.25
CA ALA A 7 17.63 -1.23 -7.40
C ALA A 7 17.26 -0.78 -8.83
N ASP A 8 17.57 -1.63 -9.83
CA ASP A 8 17.25 -1.38 -11.25
C ASP A 8 15.97 -2.08 -11.71
N PHE A 9 15.11 -2.55 -10.77
CA PHE A 9 13.87 -3.21 -11.15
C PHE A 9 13.04 -2.34 -12.08
N LEU A 10 12.64 -2.88 -13.23
CA LEU A 10 11.99 -2.22 -14.38
C LEU A 10 12.84 -1.20 -15.15
N LEU A 11 14.05 -0.87 -14.71
CA LEU A 11 14.96 0.02 -15.42
C LEU A 11 15.80 -0.77 -16.44
N GLN A 12 15.34 -0.81 -17.69
CA GLN A 12 15.92 -1.68 -18.72
C GLN A 12 17.06 -1.03 -19.51
N THR A 13 17.17 0.29 -19.53
CA THR A 13 18.17 1.02 -20.29
C THR A 13 19.06 1.86 -19.37
N ASP A 14 20.29 2.15 -19.81
CA ASP A 14 21.19 3.03 -19.05
C ASP A 14 20.59 4.43 -18.88
N THR A 15 19.90 4.93 -19.89
CA THR A 15 19.18 6.21 -19.80
C THR A 15 18.10 6.17 -18.71
N ALA A 16 17.30 5.09 -18.64
CA ALA A 16 16.27 4.96 -17.60
C ALA A 16 16.90 4.93 -16.19
N LYS A 17 18.02 4.23 -16.02
CA LYS A 17 18.74 4.16 -14.74
C LYS A 17 19.28 5.55 -14.35
N THR A 18 19.92 6.24 -15.27
CA THR A 18 20.46 7.59 -15.03
C THR A 18 19.34 8.55 -14.64
N LEU A 19 18.24 8.61 -15.40
CA LEU A 19 17.12 9.50 -15.10
C LEU A 19 16.47 9.19 -13.75
N TYR A 20 16.34 7.91 -13.42
CA TYR A 20 15.75 7.50 -12.15
C TYR A 20 16.66 7.82 -10.97
N HIS A 21 17.88 7.28 -10.95
CA HIS A 21 18.77 7.39 -9.78
C HIS A 21 19.34 8.78 -9.56
N GLU A 22 19.61 9.54 -10.64
CA GLU A 22 20.17 10.88 -10.50
C GLU A 22 19.11 11.97 -10.24
N ALA A 23 17.89 11.76 -10.71
CA ALA A 23 16.83 12.77 -10.61
C ALA A 23 15.57 12.25 -9.92
N ALA A 24 14.83 11.29 -10.51
CA ALA A 24 13.46 10.97 -10.11
C ALA A 24 13.35 10.36 -8.70
N GLU A 25 14.28 9.48 -8.32
CA GLU A 25 14.26 8.78 -7.03
C GLU A 25 14.27 9.73 -5.82
N LYS A 26 14.88 10.91 -5.99
CA LYS A 26 15.05 11.91 -4.92
C LYS A 26 13.95 12.96 -4.90
N MET A 27 13.07 12.94 -5.88
CA MET A 27 11.99 13.93 -5.97
C MET A 27 10.87 13.58 -4.98
N PRO A 28 10.24 14.60 -4.36
CA PRO A 28 9.07 14.38 -3.56
C PRO A 28 7.91 13.86 -4.42
N ILE A 29 7.09 13.00 -3.84
CA ILE A 29 5.92 12.45 -4.51
C ILE A 29 4.76 13.44 -4.36
N PHE A 30 4.16 13.79 -5.49
CA PHE A 30 2.86 14.45 -5.55
C PHE A 30 1.82 13.40 -5.92
N ASP A 31 1.14 12.86 -4.90
CA ASP A 31 0.09 11.85 -5.09
C ASP A 31 -1.23 12.53 -5.42
N TYR A 32 -1.48 12.73 -6.70
CA TYR A 32 -2.61 13.48 -7.22
C TYR A 32 -3.93 12.69 -7.23
N HIS A 33 -3.91 11.42 -6.92
CA HIS A 33 -5.11 10.57 -6.89
C HIS A 33 -4.87 9.30 -6.06
N ASN A 34 -5.62 9.16 -4.98
CA ASN A 34 -5.61 7.96 -4.14
C ASN A 34 -6.98 7.73 -3.49
N HIS A 35 -7.12 6.58 -2.82
CA HIS A 35 -8.32 6.17 -2.11
C HIS A 35 -8.08 5.98 -0.60
N LEU A 36 -7.09 6.69 -0.04
CA LEU A 36 -6.88 6.68 1.39
C LEU A 36 -8.06 7.35 2.12
N ASN A 37 -8.45 6.79 3.25
CA ASN A 37 -9.51 7.35 4.07
C ASN A 37 -8.98 8.57 4.85
N PRO A 38 -9.49 9.79 4.61
CA PRO A 38 -9.05 11.00 5.32
C PRO A 38 -9.19 10.90 6.85
N GLN A 39 -10.18 10.16 7.34
CA GLN A 39 -10.39 9.95 8.77
C GLN A 39 -9.24 9.14 9.39
N GLU A 40 -8.73 8.10 8.71
CA GLU A 40 -7.60 7.32 9.20
C GLU A 40 -6.31 8.14 9.24
N ILE A 41 -6.12 9.05 8.27
CA ILE A 41 -5.00 9.99 8.26
C ILE A 41 -5.13 10.99 9.41
N LEU A 42 -6.35 11.53 9.67
CA LEU A 42 -6.60 12.47 10.76
C LEU A 42 -6.35 11.82 12.12
N GLU A 43 -6.84 10.62 12.34
CA GLU A 43 -6.66 9.86 13.58
C GLU A 43 -5.22 9.36 13.78
N ASP A 44 -4.41 9.39 12.73
CA ASP A 44 -3.06 8.79 12.69
C ASP A 44 -3.08 7.34 13.17
N ARG A 45 -4.06 6.59 12.64
CA ARG A 45 -4.37 5.24 13.09
C ARG A 45 -3.18 4.30 12.92
N GLN A 46 -2.98 3.44 13.89
CA GLN A 46 -2.05 2.32 13.77
C GLN A 46 -2.74 1.13 13.12
N MET A 47 -2.09 0.51 12.13
CA MET A 47 -2.65 -0.64 11.43
C MET A 47 -2.60 -1.89 12.30
N GLU A 48 -3.69 -2.66 12.33
CA GLU A 48 -3.81 -3.83 13.21
C GLU A 48 -2.89 -4.99 12.76
N ASN A 49 -2.90 -5.29 11.46
CA ASN A 49 -2.11 -6.37 10.86
C ASN A 49 -2.08 -6.27 9.32
N LEU A 50 -1.28 -7.12 8.67
CA LEU A 50 -1.15 -7.15 7.21
C LEU A 50 -2.48 -7.38 6.48
N THR A 51 -3.39 -8.19 7.00
CA THR A 51 -4.68 -8.42 6.39
C THR A 51 -5.49 -7.13 6.31
N ARG A 52 -5.51 -6.36 7.38
CA ARG A 52 -6.20 -5.07 7.42
C ARG A 52 -5.59 -4.05 6.48
N VAL A 53 -4.26 -4.03 6.38
CA VAL A 53 -3.54 -3.18 5.42
C VAL A 53 -3.85 -3.57 3.97
N TRP A 54 -3.81 -4.87 3.65
CA TRP A 54 -3.88 -5.32 2.27
C TRP A 54 -5.28 -5.62 1.76
N LEU A 55 -6.14 -6.13 2.62
CA LEU A 55 -7.47 -6.61 2.23
C LEU A 55 -8.62 -5.77 2.80
N GLY A 56 -8.32 -4.72 3.56
CA GLY A 56 -9.34 -3.88 4.20
C GLY A 56 -10.24 -3.13 3.21
N GLY A 57 -9.75 -2.78 2.02
CA GLY A 57 -10.50 -2.01 1.03
C GLY A 57 -10.12 -2.27 -0.43
N ASP A 58 -9.15 -3.16 -0.70
CA ASP A 58 -8.60 -3.36 -2.05
C ASP A 58 -9.39 -4.41 -2.85
N HIS A 59 -10.35 -3.93 -3.63
CA HIS A 59 -11.18 -4.79 -4.47
C HIS A 59 -10.41 -5.48 -5.63
N TYR A 60 -9.23 -5.03 -6.00
CA TYR A 60 -8.37 -5.72 -6.98
C TYR A 60 -7.78 -6.98 -6.37
N LYS A 61 -7.31 -6.91 -5.14
CA LYS A 61 -6.82 -8.07 -4.38
C LYS A 61 -7.94 -9.08 -4.16
N TRP A 62 -9.13 -8.61 -3.76
CA TRP A 62 -10.32 -9.49 -3.62
C TRP A 62 -10.68 -10.20 -4.92
N ARG A 63 -10.60 -9.49 -6.06
CA ARG A 63 -10.87 -10.09 -7.37
C ARG A 63 -9.84 -11.17 -7.72
N ALA A 64 -8.56 -10.94 -7.42
CA ALA A 64 -7.52 -11.95 -7.63
C ALA A 64 -7.77 -13.20 -6.79
N MET A 65 -8.15 -13.06 -5.52
CA MET A 65 -8.50 -14.18 -4.64
C MET A 65 -9.73 -14.95 -5.14
N ARG A 66 -10.76 -14.25 -5.64
CA ARG A 66 -11.93 -14.89 -6.28
C ARG A 66 -11.56 -15.67 -7.52
N ALA A 67 -10.65 -15.12 -8.36
CA ALA A 67 -10.16 -15.80 -9.55
C ALA A 67 -9.38 -17.08 -9.21
N MET A 68 -8.75 -17.13 -8.03
CA MET A 68 -8.11 -18.35 -7.48
C MET A 68 -9.10 -19.35 -6.91
N GLY A 69 -10.39 -18.98 -6.79
CA GLY A 69 -11.44 -19.87 -6.29
C GLY A 69 -11.61 -19.88 -4.76
N PHE A 70 -11.04 -18.93 -4.05
CA PHE A 70 -11.25 -18.79 -2.61
C PHE A 70 -12.70 -18.41 -2.29
N SER A 71 -13.22 -18.93 -1.17
CA SER A 71 -14.56 -18.60 -0.68
C SER A 71 -14.63 -17.15 -0.20
N GLU A 72 -15.82 -16.56 -0.26
CA GLU A 72 -16.02 -15.17 0.18
C GLU A 72 -15.70 -14.97 1.67
N ASP A 73 -15.83 -16.00 2.50
CA ASP A 73 -15.43 -15.93 3.91
C ASP A 73 -13.94 -15.59 4.09
N LEU A 74 -13.08 -16.11 3.21
CA LEU A 74 -11.65 -15.83 3.21
C LEU A 74 -11.27 -14.51 2.53
N ILE A 75 -12.21 -13.78 1.95
CA ILE A 75 -11.98 -12.54 1.21
C ILE A 75 -12.53 -11.36 2.00
N THR A 76 -13.85 -11.20 2.02
CA THR A 76 -14.56 -10.10 2.68
C THR A 76 -15.42 -10.56 3.87
N GLY A 77 -15.59 -11.86 4.06
CA GLY A 77 -16.41 -12.44 5.11
C GLY A 77 -15.76 -12.48 6.49
N ASN A 78 -16.13 -13.46 7.31
CA ASN A 78 -15.80 -13.45 8.74
C ASN A 78 -14.66 -14.40 9.15
N ALA A 79 -13.91 -14.97 8.19
CA ALA A 79 -12.75 -15.79 8.52
C ALA A 79 -11.70 -14.97 9.31
N ASP A 80 -10.86 -15.67 10.06
CA ASP A 80 -9.75 -15.06 10.79
C ASP A 80 -8.79 -14.31 9.87
N ASP A 81 -8.22 -13.21 10.34
CA ASP A 81 -7.33 -12.38 9.54
C ASP A 81 -6.10 -13.14 9.05
N TYR A 82 -5.58 -14.07 9.84
CA TYR A 82 -4.46 -14.91 9.41
C TYR A 82 -4.84 -15.88 8.30
N ASP A 83 -6.04 -16.46 8.35
CA ASP A 83 -6.53 -17.35 7.30
C ASP A 83 -6.75 -16.60 5.98
N LYS A 84 -7.30 -15.39 6.05
CA LYS A 84 -7.39 -14.48 4.89
C LYS A 84 -6.03 -14.14 4.30
N TYR A 85 -5.07 -13.84 5.16
CA TYR A 85 -3.69 -13.57 4.76
C TYR A 85 -3.06 -14.79 4.07
N LEU A 86 -3.25 -15.99 4.59
CA LEU A 86 -2.76 -17.23 3.96
C LEU A 86 -3.36 -17.44 2.57
N ALA A 87 -4.65 -17.20 2.39
CA ALA A 87 -5.31 -17.27 1.09
C ALA A 87 -4.76 -16.21 0.12
N PHE A 88 -4.47 -15.00 0.61
CA PHE A 88 -3.83 -13.97 -0.18
C PHE A 88 -2.39 -14.33 -0.54
N ALA A 89 -1.60 -14.87 0.39
CA ALA A 89 -0.24 -15.31 0.13
C ALA A 89 -0.18 -16.37 -1.00
N GLU A 90 -1.10 -17.34 -0.95
CA GLU A 90 -1.24 -18.34 -2.01
C GLU A 90 -1.68 -17.71 -3.35
N THR A 91 -2.55 -16.71 -3.30
CA THR A 91 -2.94 -15.94 -4.50
C THR A 91 -1.74 -15.25 -5.12
N ILE A 92 -0.91 -14.58 -4.33
CA ILE A 92 0.28 -13.87 -4.81
C ILE A 92 1.31 -14.84 -5.35
N GLU A 93 1.57 -15.96 -4.67
CA GLU A 93 2.49 -17.00 -5.15
C GLU A 93 2.16 -17.47 -6.58
N ASN A 94 0.88 -17.52 -6.93
CA ASN A 94 0.39 -17.92 -8.24
C ASN A 94 0.17 -16.75 -9.22
N ALA A 95 0.46 -15.52 -8.81
CA ALA A 95 0.18 -14.31 -9.59
C ALA A 95 1.41 -13.78 -10.36
N ILE A 96 2.42 -14.61 -10.64
CA ILE A 96 3.62 -14.22 -11.38
C ILE A 96 3.23 -13.61 -12.74
N GLY A 97 3.72 -12.38 -13.00
CA GLY A 97 3.34 -11.63 -14.20
C GLY A 97 2.15 -10.68 -14.02
N ASN A 98 1.44 -10.77 -12.90
CA ASN A 98 0.42 -9.80 -12.52
C ASN A 98 1.07 -8.63 -11.75
N PRO A 99 0.67 -7.37 -11.96
CA PRO A 99 1.17 -6.23 -11.18
C PRO A 99 1.03 -6.41 -9.66
N LEU A 100 0.00 -7.07 -9.16
CA LEU A 100 -0.18 -7.35 -7.73
C LEU A 100 1.01 -8.12 -7.13
N TYR A 101 1.61 -9.04 -7.91
CA TYR A 101 2.82 -9.76 -7.49
C TYR A 101 3.96 -8.80 -7.19
N HIS A 102 4.22 -7.86 -8.10
CA HIS A 102 5.30 -6.88 -7.95
C HIS A 102 5.00 -5.88 -6.83
N TRP A 103 3.78 -5.36 -6.76
CA TRP A 103 3.39 -4.37 -5.76
C TRP A 103 3.48 -4.93 -4.34
N THR A 104 2.95 -6.12 -4.10
CA THR A 104 3.03 -6.76 -2.79
C THR A 104 4.49 -6.94 -2.33
N HIS A 105 5.38 -7.38 -3.24
CA HIS A 105 6.79 -7.55 -2.90
C HIS A 105 7.54 -6.22 -2.75
N LEU A 106 7.17 -5.17 -3.51
CA LEU A 106 7.71 -3.81 -3.30
C LEU A 106 7.29 -3.24 -1.96
N GLU A 107 6.05 -3.45 -1.56
CA GLU A 107 5.54 -3.06 -0.23
C GLU A 107 6.31 -3.77 0.88
N LEU A 108 6.47 -5.09 0.78
CA LEU A 108 7.27 -5.87 1.74
C LEU A 108 8.71 -5.36 1.84
N GLN A 109 9.35 -5.10 0.70
CA GLN A 109 10.73 -4.65 0.67
C GLN A 109 10.89 -3.22 1.20
N ARG A 110 10.07 -2.27 0.73
CA ARG A 110 10.25 -0.84 1.01
C ARG A 110 9.79 -0.45 2.41
N TYR A 111 8.65 -0.99 2.87
CA TYR A 111 8.14 -0.67 4.19
C TYR A 111 8.70 -1.58 5.27
N PHE A 112 8.81 -2.87 4.98
CA PHE A 112 9.17 -3.86 6.01
C PHE A 112 10.61 -4.37 5.89
N GLY A 113 11.35 -4.03 4.82
CA GLY A 113 12.70 -4.56 4.58
C GLY A 113 12.74 -6.07 4.32
N ILE A 114 11.59 -6.67 4.00
CA ILE A 114 11.44 -8.10 3.76
C ILE A 114 11.67 -8.37 2.27
N THR A 115 12.70 -9.13 1.94
CA THR A 115 13.05 -9.49 0.56
C THR A 115 12.67 -10.92 0.18
N THR A 116 12.24 -11.72 1.14
CA THR A 116 11.73 -13.07 0.91
C THR A 116 10.44 -13.02 0.11
N PRO A 117 10.33 -13.73 -1.03
CA PRO A 117 9.10 -13.77 -1.80
C PRO A 117 7.93 -14.35 -0.99
N LEU A 118 6.79 -13.67 -1.07
CA LEU A 118 5.58 -14.12 -0.41
C LEU A 118 5.09 -15.40 -1.07
N SER A 119 5.00 -16.43 -0.26
CA SER A 119 4.47 -17.75 -0.61
C SER A 119 3.79 -18.36 0.59
N ARG A 120 3.01 -19.40 0.38
CA ARG A 120 2.38 -20.11 1.50
C ARG A 120 3.41 -20.66 2.49
N ALA A 121 4.59 -21.08 2.00
CA ALA A 121 5.65 -21.59 2.84
C ALA A 121 6.33 -20.51 3.70
N ALA A 122 6.53 -19.32 3.16
CA ALA A 122 7.16 -18.20 3.85
C ALA A 122 6.14 -17.32 4.63
N ALA A 123 4.85 -17.56 4.45
CA ALA A 123 3.80 -16.68 4.95
C ALA A 123 3.88 -16.44 6.47
N LYS A 124 4.15 -17.47 7.25
CA LYS A 124 4.21 -17.34 8.72
C LYS A 124 5.31 -16.41 9.20
N GLU A 125 6.51 -16.55 8.64
CA GLU A 125 7.66 -15.72 8.97
C GLU A 125 7.42 -14.27 8.58
N ILE A 126 6.91 -14.03 7.37
CA ILE A 126 6.58 -12.70 6.87
C ILE A 126 5.48 -12.05 7.72
N TRP A 127 4.45 -12.80 8.10
CA TRP A 127 3.38 -12.34 8.97
C TRP A 127 3.90 -11.85 10.31
N ASP A 128 4.72 -12.68 10.96
CA ASP A 128 5.24 -12.35 12.28
C ASP A 128 6.15 -11.12 12.23
N GLU A 129 7.07 -11.06 11.25
CA GLU A 129 7.99 -9.94 11.12
C GLU A 129 7.27 -8.64 10.75
N ALA A 130 6.40 -8.66 9.77
CA ALA A 130 5.70 -7.45 9.33
C ALA A 130 4.74 -6.93 10.41
N ASN A 131 3.98 -7.81 11.06
CA ASN A 131 3.07 -7.39 12.12
C ASN A 131 3.80 -6.86 13.35
N ALA A 132 4.97 -7.41 13.70
CA ALA A 132 5.80 -6.83 14.75
C ALA A 132 6.21 -5.38 14.45
N LYS A 133 6.52 -5.06 13.18
CA LYS A 133 6.82 -3.70 12.72
C LYS A 133 5.56 -2.81 12.73
N LEU A 134 4.42 -3.31 12.28
CA LEU A 134 3.14 -2.58 12.28
C LEU A 134 2.71 -2.13 13.69
N GLN A 135 3.16 -2.81 14.75
CA GLN A 135 2.87 -2.41 16.12
C GLN A 135 3.81 -1.32 16.65
N THR A 136 4.78 -0.86 15.87
CA THR A 136 5.67 0.22 16.28
C THR A 136 5.13 1.59 15.85
N LYS A 137 5.59 2.64 16.51
CA LYS A 137 5.14 4.02 16.22
C LYS A 137 5.54 4.52 14.84
N GLU A 138 6.54 3.91 14.22
CA GLU A 138 6.98 4.24 12.86
C GLU A 138 5.97 3.82 11.79
N PHE A 139 5.01 2.95 12.13
CA PHE A 139 4.03 2.38 11.20
C PHE A 139 2.60 2.91 11.43
N THR A 140 2.45 4.16 11.87
CA THR A 140 1.16 4.84 11.79
C THR A 140 0.84 5.28 10.36
N VAL A 141 -0.43 5.56 10.07
CA VAL A 141 -0.87 5.98 8.72
C VAL A 141 -0.06 7.19 8.21
N ARG A 142 0.13 8.20 9.06
CA ARG A 142 0.90 9.40 8.66
C ARG A 142 2.38 9.08 8.40
N ASN A 143 3.00 8.29 9.27
CA ASN A 143 4.39 7.93 9.09
C ASN A 143 4.62 7.08 7.85
N LEU A 144 3.71 6.17 7.50
CA LEU A 144 3.78 5.40 6.25
C LEU A 144 3.74 6.31 5.02
N ILE A 145 2.93 7.38 5.03
CA ILE A 145 2.86 8.38 3.96
C ILE A 145 4.16 9.21 3.91
N LEU A 146 4.58 9.75 5.05
CA LEU A 146 5.74 10.65 5.15
C LEU A 146 7.05 9.96 4.80
N ASN A 147 7.23 8.71 5.25
CA ASN A 147 8.43 7.93 4.98
C ASN A 147 8.66 7.63 3.49
N GLN A 148 7.62 7.80 2.65
CA GLN A 148 7.73 7.69 1.20
C GLN A 148 7.97 9.03 0.49
N HIS A 149 8.33 10.09 1.21
CA HIS A 149 8.57 11.43 0.67
C HIS A 149 7.35 12.01 -0.08
N VAL A 150 6.13 11.66 0.35
CA VAL A 150 4.90 12.24 -0.18
C VAL A 150 4.78 13.68 0.33
N SER A 151 4.77 14.64 -0.57
CA SER A 151 4.65 16.07 -0.26
C SER A 151 3.21 16.57 -0.35
N HIS A 152 2.42 15.99 -1.24
CA HIS A 152 1.03 16.33 -1.47
C HIS A 152 0.23 15.04 -1.66
N LEU A 153 -0.99 15.04 -1.13
CA LEU A 153 -1.90 13.91 -1.17
C LEU A 153 -3.29 14.40 -1.54
N CYS A 154 -3.86 13.81 -2.60
CA CYS A 154 -5.21 14.15 -3.06
C CYS A 154 -6.11 12.93 -2.91
N THR A 155 -6.95 12.94 -1.91
CA THR A 155 -7.93 11.88 -1.67
C THR A 155 -9.12 11.97 -2.65
N THR A 156 -9.82 10.86 -2.82
CA THR A 156 -11.05 10.80 -3.64
C THR A 156 -12.24 10.89 -2.71
N ASP A 157 -12.90 12.05 -2.68
CA ASP A 157 -14.01 12.33 -1.79
C ASP A 157 -15.32 12.53 -2.57
N ASP A 158 -16.47 12.25 -1.93
CA ASP A 158 -17.76 12.57 -2.52
C ASP A 158 -17.93 14.11 -2.57
N PRO A 159 -18.42 14.67 -3.69
CA PRO A 159 -18.68 16.12 -3.79
C PRO A 159 -19.64 16.68 -2.73
N ALA A 160 -20.42 15.83 -2.08
CA ALA A 160 -21.33 16.18 -1.01
C ALA A 160 -20.71 16.09 0.41
N ASP A 161 -19.48 15.59 0.54
CA ASP A 161 -18.79 15.50 1.82
C ASP A 161 -18.47 16.89 2.38
N ASP A 162 -18.50 17.00 3.70
CA ASP A 162 -18.27 18.25 4.43
C ASP A 162 -16.78 18.63 4.56
N LEU A 163 -15.89 17.73 4.14
CA LEU A 163 -14.44 17.88 4.15
C LEU A 163 -13.84 18.20 5.55
N HIS A 164 -14.55 17.87 6.64
CA HIS A 164 -14.10 18.19 8.00
C HIS A 164 -12.73 17.60 8.33
N CYS A 165 -12.41 16.38 7.82
CA CYS A 165 -11.11 15.75 8.01
C CYS A 165 -10.00 16.57 7.36
N HIS A 166 -10.21 17.06 6.14
CA HIS A 166 -9.24 17.88 5.41
C HIS A 166 -8.99 19.22 6.11
N LEU A 167 -10.04 19.87 6.59
CA LEU A 167 -9.91 21.10 7.34
C LEU A 167 -9.12 20.90 8.64
N ALA A 168 -9.39 19.80 9.35
CA ALA A 168 -8.66 19.45 10.56
C ALA A 168 -7.19 19.10 10.27
N LEU A 169 -6.90 18.39 9.18
CA LEU A 169 -5.56 18.06 8.73
C LEU A 169 -4.76 19.30 8.33
N GLN A 170 -5.35 20.26 7.62
CA GLN A 170 -4.70 21.53 7.29
C GLN A 170 -4.26 22.31 8.54
N LEU A 171 -5.04 22.24 9.61
CA LEU A 171 -4.69 22.89 10.87
C LEU A 171 -3.59 22.16 11.64
N SER A 172 -3.44 20.84 11.44
CA SER A 172 -2.50 20.01 12.19
C SER A 172 -1.21 19.68 11.44
N LEU A 173 -1.26 19.68 10.10
CA LEU A 173 -0.18 19.26 9.21
C LEU A 173 -0.03 20.31 8.10
N ILE A 174 0.84 21.28 8.29
CA ILE A 174 0.99 22.48 7.46
C ILE A 174 1.26 22.20 5.96
N HIS A 175 1.52 20.95 5.53
CA HIS A 175 1.96 20.66 4.15
C HIS A 175 1.44 19.37 3.50
N ILE A 176 0.45 18.64 4.03
CA ILE A 176 0.15 17.30 3.50
C ILE A 176 -1.24 17.16 2.84
N SER A 177 -2.15 18.10 2.98
CA SER A 177 -3.51 17.89 2.48
C SER A 177 -4.04 19.10 1.72
N GLU A 178 -4.12 18.96 0.42
CA GLU A 178 -4.96 19.82 -0.42
C GLU A 178 -6.18 19.00 -0.86
N PRO A 179 -7.43 19.43 -0.55
CA PRO A 179 -8.61 18.80 -1.11
C PRO A 179 -8.69 19.12 -2.60
N THR A 180 -8.28 18.18 -3.45
CA THR A 180 -8.55 18.32 -4.86
C THR A 180 -10.02 17.97 -5.08
N ARG A 181 -10.85 18.97 -5.23
CA ARG A 181 -12.13 18.81 -5.90
C ARG A 181 -11.79 18.35 -7.33
N LEU A 182 -11.80 17.08 -7.57
CA LEU A 182 -11.91 16.57 -8.93
C LEU A 182 -13.26 17.05 -9.45
N ARG A 183 -13.26 18.15 -10.18
CA ARG A 183 -14.32 18.41 -11.13
C ARG A 183 -14.21 17.28 -12.14
N CYS A 184 -15.02 16.26 -11.96
CA CYS A 184 -15.39 15.39 -13.08
C CYS A 184 -16.06 16.30 -14.11
N ILE A 185 -15.29 16.74 -15.09
CA ILE A 185 -15.85 17.24 -16.32
C ILE A 185 -16.19 15.99 -17.10
N SER A 186 -17.49 15.72 -17.17
CA SER A 186 -18.12 14.74 -18.07
C SER A 186 -17.75 14.98 -19.53
#